data_d409f6a3f764e2530f4df439fc1787d6
#
_entry.id   d409f6a3f764e2530f4df439fc1787d6
#
_cell.length_a   1.000
_cell.length_b   1.000
_cell.length_c   1.000
_cell.angle_alpha   90.00
_cell.angle_beta   90.00
_cell.angle_gamma   90.00
#
_symmetry.space_group_name_H-M   'P 1'
#
loop_
_entity.id
_entity.type
_entity.pdbx_description
1 polymer ?
#
loop_
_entity_poly.entity_id
_entity_poly.type
_entity_poly.pdbx_seq_one_letter_code
_entity_poly.pdbx_strand_id
1 'polypeptide(L)'
;MPKINKLSFLTLLSVSVFLTSCKGQVKTNWAKENATLFTGQPKPIKSGGGNVHCSLQDKKGNLWFGTTSNGVYRYDGKSFTNFTTKDGLNSNNILSLLEDKKGNIWFGTDAGVSHYNGKTFTNIPVTFVDGNYLNPSDSPNNLQFNFVSSMLEDKSGKLWFGTNAGVYCYDGKAFTQFLDNKNLINTHALTLQIMQCMLEDKQGNIWFTTKLEGVCRYDGKSIINYKPDGETWFRGLLADKNGNI
;
A
#
# COMPACT_ATOMS: atom_id res chain seq x y z
N MET A 1 -54.12 24.71 18.04
CA MET A 1 -53.38 24.39 16.81
C MET A 1 -51.98 24.96 16.96
N PRO A 2 -50.95 24.20 17.24
CA PRO A 2 -49.59 24.68 17.27
C PRO A 2 -48.96 24.57 15.88
N LYS A 3 -48.20 25.59 15.49
CA LYS A 3 -47.47 25.73 14.21
C LYS A 3 -46.26 24.77 14.23
N ILE A 4 -46.18 23.94 13.23
CA ILE A 4 -45.03 23.05 12.97
C ILE A 4 -43.97 23.84 12.23
N ASN A 5 -42.81 24.07 12.90
CA ASN A 5 -41.63 24.63 12.28
C ASN A 5 -40.98 23.57 11.38
N LYS A 6 -40.81 23.92 10.12
CA LYS A 6 -40.04 23.13 9.14
C LYS A 6 -38.57 23.16 9.55
N LEU A 7 -38.07 22.07 10.13
CA LEU A 7 -36.65 21.81 10.31
C LEU A 7 -36.12 21.30 8.96
N SER A 8 -35.29 22.10 8.30
CA SER A 8 -34.58 21.69 7.10
C SER A 8 -33.56 20.62 7.46
N PHE A 9 -33.78 19.42 6.96
CA PHE A 9 -32.79 18.33 7.01
C PHE A 9 -31.62 18.71 6.08
N LEU A 10 -30.52 19.17 6.69
CA LEU A 10 -29.24 19.19 6.04
C LEU A 10 -28.72 17.75 6.09
N THR A 11 -28.88 17.02 5.00
CA THR A 11 -28.25 15.71 4.83
C THR A 11 -26.76 15.94 4.70
N LEU A 12 -26.05 15.74 5.80
CA LEU A 12 -24.58 15.56 5.79
C LEU A 12 -24.30 14.27 5.02
N LEU A 13 -23.88 14.42 3.77
CA LEU A 13 -23.33 13.32 2.98
C LEU A 13 -21.98 12.96 3.60
N SER A 14 -21.97 11.99 4.52
CA SER A 14 -20.74 11.40 5.02
C SER A 14 -20.11 10.61 3.88
N VAL A 15 -19.17 11.24 3.19
CA VAL A 15 -18.28 10.53 2.26
C VAL A 15 -17.40 9.64 3.12
N SER A 16 -17.77 8.38 3.26
CA SER A 16 -16.93 7.34 3.84
C SER A 16 -15.79 7.08 2.85
N VAL A 17 -14.72 7.86 2.95
CA VAL A 17 -13.47 7.56 2.25
C VAL A 17 -12.89 6.33 2.92
N PHE A 18 -13.12 5.16 2.32
CA PHE A 18 -12.42 3.93 2.72
C PHE A 18 -10.95 4.07 2.32
N LEU A 19 -10.17 4.65 3.23
CA LEU A 19 -8.71 4.70 3.10
C LEU A 19 -8.15 3.32 3.47
N THR A 20 -8.06 2.43 2.49
CA THR A 20 -7.26 1.23 2.60
C THR A 20 -5.79 1.59 2.33
N SER A 21 -5.19 2.36 3.24
CA SER A 21 -3.78 2.67 3.20
C SER A 21 -3.12 2.08 4.43
N CYS A 22 -2.23 1.10 4.23
CA CYS A 22 -1.24 0.74 5.24
C CYS A 22 -0.32 1.93 5.46
N LYS A 23 -0.65 2.79 6.41
CA LYS A 23 0.19 3.94 6.78
C LYS A 23 1.19 3.53 7.84
N GLY A 24 2.46 3.60 7.49
CA GLY A 24 3.47 3.96 8.48
C GLY A 24 3.06 5.30 9.14
N GLN A 25 3.20 5.37 10.45
CA GLN A 25 2.68 6.45 11.30
C GLN A 25 3.01 7.85 10.79
N VAL A 26 1.99 8.66 10.51
CA VAL A 26 2.11 10.12 10.44
C VAL A 26 1.87 10.66 11.84
N LYS A 27 2.88 11.30 12.45
CA LYS A 27 2.73 12.05 13.70
C LYS A 27 1.76 13.21 13.48
N THR A 28 0.61 13.20 14.15
CA THR A 28 -0.51 14.13 13.98
C THR A 28 -0.33 15.47 14.69
N ASN A 29 0.86 16.06 14.71
CA ASN A 29 1.03 17.44 15.16
C ASN A 29 0.75 18.51 14.08
N TRP A 30 0.38 18.05 12.88
CA TRP A 30 0.23 18.88 11.69
C TRP A 30 -1.07 19.69 11.64
N ALA A 31 -2.12 19.23 12.31
CA ALA A 31 -3.45 19.82 12.17
C ALA A 31 -3.64 21.19 12.85
N LYS A 32 -2.72 21.64 13.71
CA LYS A 32 -2.89 22.92 14.43
C LYS A 32 -2.16 24.11 13.79
N GLU A 33 -1.12 23.89 12.99
CA GLU A 33 -0.32 25.00 12.45
C GLU A 33 -0.67 25.47 11.04
N ASN A 34 -1.39 24.66 10.24
CA ASN A 34 -1.63 24.96 8.83
C ASN A 34 -3.10 25.02 8.39
N ALA A 35 -4.05 25.18 9.31
CA ALA A 35 -5.48 25.28 8.98
C ALA A 35 -5.86 26.54 8.15
N THR A 36 -4.94 27.44 7.89
CA THR A 36 -5.19 28.73 7.21
C THR A 36 -4.79 28.77 5.74
N LEU A 37 -4.32 27.69 5.14
CA LEU A 37 -3.71 27.73 3.80
C LEU A 37 -4.51 27.16 2.64
N PHE A 38 -5.75 26.70 2.85
CA PHE A 38 -6.60 26.22 1.74
C PHE A 38 -7.60 27.28 1.26
N THR A 39 -7.13 28.42 0.74
CA THR A 39 -8.00 29.42 0.08
C THR A 39 -8.06 29.29 -1.43
N GLY A 40 -7.30 28.39 -2.04
CA GLY A 40 -7.37 28.08 -3.47
C GLY A 40 -8.15 26.78 -3.71
N GLN A 41 -9.33 26.86 -4.31
CA GLN A 41 -10.02 25.66 -4.84
C GLN A 41 -9.07 24.99 -5.86
N PRO A 42 -8.65 23.72 -5.66
CA PRO A 42 -7.92 23.03 -6.71
C PRO A 42 -8.79 23.00 -7.97
N LYS A 43 -8.23 23.38 -9.11
CA LYS A 43 -8.95 23.25 -10.37
C LYS A 43 -9.36 21.78 -10.52
N PRO A 44 -10.66 21.50 -10.77
CA PRO A 44 -11.08 20.12 -10.93
C PRO A 44 -10.31 19.53 -12.11
N ILE A 45 -9.56 18.45 -11.81
CA ILE A 45 -8.98 17.63 -12.85
C ILE A 45 -10.16 16.99 -13.55
N LYS A 46 -10.22 17.08 -14.89
CA LYS A 46 -11.19 16.27 -15.65
C LYS A 46 -11.00 14.83 -15.20
N SER A 47 -12.00 14.26 -14.55
CA SER A 47 -11.96 12.91 -14.03
C SER A 47 -11.72 11.94 -15.19
N GLY A 48 -10.50 11.49 -15.34
CA GLY A 48 -10.25 10.23 -16.00
C GLY A 48 -10.89 9.13 -15.14
N GLY A 49 -11.56 8.17 -15.75
CA GLY A 49 -12.48 7.25 -15.08
C GLY A 49 -11.85 6.21 -14.12
N GLY A 50 -10.90 6.56 -13.27
CA GLY A 50 -10.30 5.66 -12.29
C GLY A 50 -10.60 6.08 -10.86
N ASN A 51 -10.86 5.10 -9.99
CA ASN A 51 -11.02 5.33 -8.55
C ASN A 51 -9.65 5.50 -7.88
N VAL A 52 -9.57 6.34 -6.84
CA VAL A 52 -8.40 6.39 -5.96
C VAL A 52 -8.36 5.10 -5.13
N HIS A 53 -7.28 4.35 -5.27
CA HIS A 53 -7.06 3.07 -4.59
C HIS A 53 -6.20 3.23 -3.34
N CYS A 54 -5.16 4.06 -3.42
CA CYS A 54 -4.23 4.31 -2.32
C CYS A 54 -3.78 5.76 -2.29
N SER A 55 -3.28 6.20 -1.14
CA SER A 55 -2.74 7.55 -0.97
C SER A 55 -1.54 7.55 -0.04
N LEU A 56 -0.66 8.55 -0.22
CA LEU A 56 0.54 8.75 0.58
C LEU A 56 0.78 10.25 0.73
N GLN A 57 1.19 10.69 1.91
CA GLN A 57 1.84 11.99 2.08
C GLN A 57 3.34 11.76 2.21
N ASP A 58 4.13 12.36 1.30
CA ASP A 58 5.58 12.27 1.36
C ASP A 58 6.17 13.23 2.41
N LYS A 59 7.46 13.07 2.74
CA LYS A 59 8.17 13.89 3.73
C LYS A 59 8.28 15.35 3.33
N LYS A 60 8.06 15.69 2.05
CA LYS A 60 8.04 17.07 1.53
C LYS A 60 6.65 17.69 1.63
N GLY A 61 5.64 16.92 2.10
CA GLY A 61 4.26 17.36 2.23
C GLY A 61 3.41 17.18 0.97
N ASN A 62 3.95 16.62 -0.12
CA ASN A 62 3.13 16.32 -1.29
C ASN A 62 2.17 15.17 -0.98
N LEU A 63 0.97 15.25 -1.56
CA LEU A 63 -0.02 14.17 -1.49
C LEU A 63 0.01 13.38 -2.81
N TRP A 64 0.11 12.07 -2.69
CA TRP A 64 0.11 11.14 -3.80
C TRP A 64 -1.16 10.30 -3.77
N PHE A 65 -1.78 10.14 -4.93
CA PHE A 65 -3.04 9.40 -5.10
C PHE A 65 -2.86 8.39 -6.23
N GLY A 66 -2.75 7.11 -5.87
CA GLY A 66 -2.72 6.01 -6.83
C GLY A 66 -4.13 5.66 -7.29
N THR A 67 -4.30 5.46 -8.59
CA THR A 67 -5.61 5.18 -9.19
C THR A 67 -5.64 3.83 -9.89
N THR A 68 -6.85 3.34 -10.17
CA THR A 68 -7.04 2.02 -10.81
C THR A 68 -6.81 2.01 -12.33
N SER A 69 -6.67 3.17 -12.99
CA SER A 69 -6.51 3.21 -14.46
C SER A 69 -5.82 4.45 -15.01
N ASN A 70 -5.56 5.47 -14.16
CA ASN A 70 -5.03 6.75 -14.61
C ASN A 70 -3.65 7.09 -14.03
N GLY A 71 -2.90 6.07 -13.61
CA GLY A 71 -1.60 6.26 -13.00
C GLY A 71 -1.68 6.89 -11.62
N VAL A 72 -0.78 7.79 -11.31
CA VAL A 72 -0.68 8.45 -10.02
C VAL A 72 -0.77 9.97 -10.16
N TYR A 73 -1.49 10.61 -9.26
CA TYR A 73 -1.55 12.05 -9.13
C TYR A 73 -0.73 12.50 -7.92
N ARG A 74 0.11 13.52 -8.11
CA ARG A 74 0.82 14.22 -7.03
C ARG A 74 0.27 15.62 -6.89
N TYR A 75 -0.11 16.02 -5.68
CA TYR A 75 -0.48 17.37 -5.31
C TYR A 75 0.62 17.99 -4.46
N ASP A 76 1.17 19.14 -4.87
CA ASP A 76 2.29 19.83 -4.22
C ASP A 76 1.85 20.98 -3.30
N GLY A 77 0.57 21.06 -3.00
CA GLY A 77 -0.04 22.17 -2.26
C GLY A 77 -0.60 23.29 -3.16
N LYS A 78 -0.28 23.27 -4.47
CA LYS A 78 -0.72 24.28 -5.45
C LYS A 78 -1.38 23.65 -6.67
N SER A 79 -0.80 22.59 -7.19
CA SER A 79 -1.22 21.98 -8.44
C SER A 79 -1.11 20.45 -8.38
N PHE A 80 -1.87 19.80 -9.26
CA PHE A 80 -1.75 18.37 -9.50
C PHE A 80 -0.85 18.11 -10.71
N THR A 81 0.03 17.12 -10.55
CA THR A 81 0.78 16.50 -11.66
C THR A 81 0.32 15.06 -11.79
N ASN A 82 0.00 14.62 -12.99
CA ASN A 82 -0.35 13.22 -13.26
C ASN A 82 0.83 12.52 -13.92
N PHE A 83 1.18 11.34 -13.42
CA PHE A 83 2.19 10.45 -13.98
C PHE A 83 1.52 9.16 -14.43
N THR A 84 1.89 8.72 -15.62
CA THR A 84 1.32 7.56 -16.30
C THR A 84 2.43 6.68 -16.90
N THR A 85 2.05 5.64 -17.61
CA THR A 85 3.00 4.83 -18.39
C THR A 85 3.75 5.64 -19.45
N LYS A 86 3.20 6.78 -19.90
CA LYS A 86 3.90 7.70 -20.81
C LYS A 86 5.06 8.44 -20.14
N ASP A 87 5.01 8.56 -18.82
CA ASP A 87 6.03 9.23 -18.01
C ASP A 87 7.04 8.24 -17.43
N GLY A 88 6.84 6.93 -17.65
CA GLY A 88 7.75 5.87 -17.26
C GLY A 88 7.23 4.91 -16.19
N LEU A 89 5.98 5.03 -15.72
CA LEU A 89 5.37 4.00 -14.87
C LEU A 89 5.24 2.68 -15.65
N ASN A 90 5.35 1.53 -14.96
CA ASN A 90 5.13 0.23 -15.58
C ASN A 90 3.63 -0.10 -15.78
N SER A 91 2.75 0.54 -15.03
CA SER A 91 1.29 0.43 -15.18
C SER A 91 0.57 1.68 -14.71
N ASN A 92 -0.63 1.92 -15.24
CA ASN A 92 -1.54 2.95 -14.76
C ASN A 92 -2.45 2.48 -13.62
N ASN A 93 -2.37 1.21 -13.23
CA ASN A 93 -3.11 0.63 -12.11
C ASN A 93 -2.21 0.58 -10.88
N ILE A 94 -2.37 1.56 -9.97
CA ILE A 94 -1.54 1.72 -8.80
C ILE A 94 -2.26 1.11 -7.59
N LEU A 95 -1.65 0.11 -6.98
CA LEU A 95 -2.23 -0.67 -5.88
C LEU A 95 -1.71 -0.24 -4.52
N SER A 96 -0.44 0.17 -4.45
CA SER A 96 0.20 0.60 -3.21
C SER A 96 1.24 1.69 -3.45
N LEU A 97 1.51 2.48 -2.42
CA LEU A 97 2.48 3.58 -2.40
C LEU A 97 3.34 3.47 -1.14
N LEU A 98 4.63 3.73 -1.30
CA LEU A 98 5.59 3.80 -0.19
C LEU A 98 6.60 4.92 -0.47
N GLU A 99 6.91 5.74 0.53
CA GLU A 99 8.11 6.58 0.52
C GLU A 99 9.19 5.89 1.36
N ASP A 100 10.35 5.62 0.74
CA ASP A 100 11.47 5.03 1.45
C ASP A 100 12.21 6.05 2.35
N LYS A 101 13.15 5.57 3.16
CA LYS A 101 13.94 6.44 4.05
C LYS A 101 14.78 7.47 3.29
N LYS A 102 15.11 7.21 2.04
CA LYS A 102 15.87 8.10 1.15
C LYS A 102 14.99 9.14 0.46
N GLY A 103 13.65 9.04 0.61
CA GLY A 103 12.68 9.96 -0.01
C GLY A 103 12.31 9.60 -1.44
N ASN A 104 12.60 8.39 -1.89
CA ASN A 104 12.09 7.88 -3.15
C ASN A 104 10.68 7.36 -2.98
N ILE A 105 9.87 7.45 -4.03
CA ILE A 105 8.50 6.94 -4.03
C ILE A 105 8.45 5.62 -4.80
N TRP A 106 7.88 4.62 -4.18
CA TRP A 106 7.67 3.29 -4.73
C TRP A 106 6.18 3.12 -5.07
N PHE A 107 5.92 2.55 -6.22
CA PHE A 107 4.58 2.29 -6.74
C PHE A 107 4.42 0.79 -6.95
N GLY A 108 3.60 0.15 -6.14
CA GLY A 108 3.17 -1.21 -6.37
C GLY A 108 2.01 -1.19 -7.37
N THR A 109 2.12 -1.99 -8.42
CA THR A 109 1.18 -2.03 -9.53
C THR A 109 0.74 -3.46 -9.83
N ASP A 110 -0.13 -3.64 -10.79
CA ASP A 110 -0.50 -4.95 -11.34
C ASP A 110 0.55 -5.52 -12.32
N ALA A 111 1.58 -4.74 -12.65
CA ALA A 111 2.68 -5.13 -13.53
C ALA A 111 4.05 -5.14 -12.82
N GLY A 112 4.07 -5.17 -11.48
CA GLY A 112 5.29 -5.13 -10.67
C GLY A 112 5.51 -3.81 -9.97
N VAL A 113 6.74 -3.34 -9.89
CA VAL A 113 7.14 -2.17 -9.10
C VAL A 113 7.74 -1.09 -9.99
N SER A 114 7.29 0.15 -9.81
CA SER A 114 7.97 1.35 -10.29
C SER A 114 8.58 2.11 -9.13
N HIS A 115 9.74 2.69 -9.34
CA HIS A 115 10.48 3.49 -8.38
C HIS A 115 10.77 4.87 -8.95
N TYR A 116 10.47 5.94 -8.20
CA TYR A 116 10.67 7.33 -8.60
C TYR A 116 11.62 8.03 -7.63
N ASN A 117 12.74 8.55 -8.15
CA ASN A 117 13.78 9.23 -7.37
C ASN A 117 13.59 10.76 -7.29
N GLY A 118 12.44 11.26 -7.69
CA GLY A 118 12.15 12.69 -7.80
C GLY A 118 12.39 13.27 -9.19
N LYS A 119 13.01 12.51 -10.11
CA LYS A 119 13.31 12.94 -11.49
C LYS A 119 12.88 11.91 -12.53
N THR A 120 13.23 10.66 -12.32
CA THR A 120 13.03 9.56 -13.27
C THR A 120 12.35 8.37 -12.64
N PHE A 121 11.58 7.65 -13.44
CA PHE A 121 11.05 6.35 -13.08
C PHE A 121 12.03 5.24 -13.46
N THR A 122 12.13 4.22 -12.63
CA THR A 122 12.82 2.97 -12.90
C THR A 122 11.85 1.83 -12.61
N ASN A 123 11.63 0.96 -13.59
CA ASN A 123 10.77 -0.20 -13.43
C ASN A 123 11.62 -1.39 -13.01
N ILE A 124 11.22 -2.01 -11.91
CA ILE A 124 11.91 -3.17 -11.36
C ILE A 124 10.97 -4.36 -11.56
N PRO A 125 11.32 -5.28 -12.49
CA PRO A 125 10.53 -6.48 -12.67
C PRO A 125 10.63 -7.32 -11.38
N VAL A 126 9.49 -7.72 -10.84
CA VAL A 126 9.44 -8.75 -9.79
C VAL A 126 9.65 -10.08 -10.49
N THR A 127 10.91 -10.43 -10.75
CA THR A 127 11.28 -11.72 -11.32
C THR A 127 11.53 -12.71 -10.21
N PHE A 128 10.83 -13.82 -10.23
CA PHE A 128 11.01 -14.91 -9.28
C PHE A 128 12.33 -15.64 -9.57
N VAL A 129 13.16 -15.87 -8.54
CA VAL A 129 14.54 -16.38 -8.69
C VAL A 129 14.59 -17.87 -9.09
N ASP A 130 13.49 -18.62 -9.03
CA ASP A 130 13.52 -20.07 -9.20
C ASP A 130 13.37 -20.60 -10.63
N GLY A 131 13.45 -19.74 -11.64
CA GLY A 131 13.36 -20.19 -13.04
C GLY A 131 12.02 -20.83 -13.42
N ASN A 132 11.15 -21.09 -12.46
CA ASN A 132 9.77 -21.47 -12.66
C ASN A 132 8.95 -20.19 -12.95
N TYR A 133 9.18 -19.65 -14.14
CA TYR A 133 8.18 -18.79 -14.77
C TYR A 133 6.92 -19.64 -14.90
N LEU A 134 5.99 -19.51 -13.96
CA LEU A 134 4.62 -19.77 -14.32
C LEU A 134 4.29 -18.67 -15.32
N ASN A 135 4.39 -18.99 -16.60
CA ASN A 135 3.89 -18.13 -17.65
C ASN A 135 2.49 -17.67 -17.21
N PRO A 136 2.17 -16.36 -17.34
CA PRO A 136 0.79 -15.92 -17.08
C PRO A 136 -0.26 -16.74 -17.84
N SER A 137 0.13 -17.38 -18.96
CA SER A 137 -0.68 -18.31 -19.73
C SER A 137 -0.82 -19.70 -19.08
N ASP A 138 0.08 -20.09 -18.18
CA ASP A 138 0.10 -21.44 -17.60
C ASP A 138 -0.65 -21.53 -16.26
N SER A 139 -1.08 -20.37 -15.72
CA SER A 139 -1.92 -20.35 -14.52
C SER A 139 -3.38 -20.60 -14.90
N PRO A 140 -3.96 -21.74 -14.48
CA PRO A 140 -5.35 -22.08 -14.80
C PRO A 140 -6.37 -21.08 -14.21
N ASN A 141 -5.94 -20.15 -13.34
CA ASN A 141 -6.77 -19.17 -12.66
C ASN A 141 -6.42 -17.71 -12.97
N ASN A 142 -5.56 -17.43 -13.96
CA ASN A 142 -5.21 -16.05 -14.37
C ASN A 142 -4.79 -15.13 -13.20
N LEU A 143 -4.17 -15.70 -12.15
CA LEU A 143 -3.63 -14.94 -11.04
C LEU A 143 -2.42 -14.15 -11.55
N GLN A 144 -2.56 -12.84 -11.68
CA GLN A 144 -1.47 -11.95 -12.04
C GLN A 144 -0.44 -11.93 -10.90
N PHE A 145 0.65 -12.68 -11.07
CA PHE A 145 1.69 -12.84 -10.03
C PHE A 145 2.43 -11.53 -9.71
N ASN A 146 2.34 -10.54 -10.58
CA ASN A 146 3.02 -9.26 -10.45
C ASN A 146 2.25 -8.21 -9.61
N PHE A 147 1.11 -8.57 -9.06
CA PHE A 147 0.27 -7.68 -8.25
C PHE A 147 0.98 -7.33 -6.94
N VAL A 148 1.46 -6.08 -6.79
CA VAL A 148 2.11 -5.60 -5.58
C VAL A 148 1.11 -4.77 -4.78
N SER A 149 0.39 -5.41 -3.88
CA SER A 149 -0.72 -4.83 -3.12
C SER A 149 -0.27 -4.09 -1.86
N SER A 150 0.91 -4.41 -1.34
CA SER A 150 1.43 -3.80 -0.12
C SER A 150 2.95 -3.70 -0.16
N MET A 151 3.50 -2.64 0.44
CA MET A 151 4.94 -2.41 0.56
C MET A 151 5.26 -1.86 1.94
N LEU A 152 6.44 -2.19 2.45
CA LEU A 152 6.96 -1.72 3.73
C LEU A 152 8.49 -1.56 3.63
N GLU A 153 9.03 -0.48 4.18
CA GLU A 153 10.44 -0.40 4.56
C GLU A 153 10.53 -0.53 6.09
N ASP A 154 11.17 -1.60 6.55
CA ASP A 154 11.33 -1.85 7.98
C ASP A 154 12.38 -0.94 8.63
N LYS A 155 12.51 -0.99 9.96
CA LYS A 155 13.47 -0.17 10.70
C LYS A 155 14.91 -0.40 10.28
N SER A 156 15.24 -1.59 9.80
CA SER A 156 16.57 -1.92 9.27
C SER A 156 16.85 -1.32 7.89
N GLY A 157 15.81 -0.85 7.19
CA GLY A 157 15.89 -0.36 5.81
C GLY A 157 15.65 -1.43 4.76
N LYS A 158 15.24 -2.64 5.16
CA LYS A 158 14.86 -3.70 4.25
C LYS A 158 13.50 -3.41 3.66
N LEU A 159 13.39 -3.54 2.35
CA LEU A 159 12.14 -3.36 1.63
C LEU A 159 11.40 -4.68 1.47
N TRP A 160 10.12 -4.66 1.79
CA TRP A 160 9.19 -5.79 1.75
C TRP A 160 8.10 -5.51 0.74
N PHE A 161 7.74 -6.51 -0.06
CA PHE A 161 6.73 -6.42 -1.11
C PHE A 161 5.75 -7.57 -0.96
N GLY A 162 4.50 -7.23 -0.70
CA GLY A 162 3.40 -8.18 -0.61
C GLY A 162 2.71 -8.32 -1.95
N THR A 163 2.65 -9.55 -2.43
CA THR A 163 2.11 -9.90 -3.74
C THR A 163 1.03 -10.98 -3.65
N ASN A 164 0.39 -11.28 -4.78
CA ASN A 164 -0.50 -12.43 -4.85
C ASN A 164 0.23 -13.77 -4.66
N ALA A 165 1.52 -13.83 -5.02
CA ALA A 165 2.34 -15.03 -4.93
C ALA A 165 3.05 -15.19 -3.57
N GLY A 166 2.99 -14.19 -2.70
CA GLY A 166 3.64 -14.20 -1.40
C GLY A 166 4.34 -12.90 -1.07
N VAL A 167 5.27 -12.97 -0.11
CA VAL A 167 6.08 -11.85 0.35
C VAL A 167 7.49 -11.95 -0.20
N TYR A 168 7.98 -10.85 -0.72
CA TYR A 168 9.34 -10.72 -1.24
C TYR A 168 10.11 -9.64 -0.52
N CYS A 169 11.41 -9.82 -0.40
CA CYS A 169 12.34 -8.84 0.12
C CYS A 169 13.26 -8.37 -1.01
N TYR A 170 13.59 -7.08 -1.04
CA TYR A 170 14.48 -6.49 -2.02
C TYR A 170 15.73 -5.93 -1.34
N ASP A 171 16.91 -6.31 -1.82
CA ASP A 171 18.22 -5.91 -1.29
C ASP A 171 18.87 -4.76 -2.09
N GLY A 172 18.16 -4.17 -3.05
CA GLY A 172 18.68 -3.18 -3.97
C GLY A 172 19.13 -3.74 -5.32
N LYS A 173 19.18 -5.07 -5.48
CA LYS A 173 19.59 -5.76 -6.70
C LYS A 173 18.58 -6.81 -7.16
N ALA A 174 18.11 -7.64 -6.22
CA ALA A 174 17.22 -8.76 -6.53
C ALA A 174 16.10 -8.88 -5.50
N PHE A 175 15.00 -9.45 -5.94
CA PHE A 175 13.93 -9.93 -5.07
C PHE A 175 14.22 -11.36 -4.63
N THR A 176 14.04 -11.62 -3.34
CA THR A 176 14.07 -12.98 -2.77
C THR A 176 12.75 -13.26 -2.08
N GLN A 177 12.20 -14.45 -2.28
CA GLN A 177 10.98 -14.84 -1.56
C GLN A 177 11.28 -14.97 -0.06
N PHE A 178 10.46 -14.36 0.77
CA PHE A 178 10.67 -14.33 2.21
C PHE A 178 10.68 -15.73 2.82
N LEU A 179 9.78 -16.60 2.37
CA LEU A 179 9.63 -17.96 2.90
C LEU A 179 10.75 -18.91 2.45
N ASP A 180 11.58 -18.56 1.48
CA ASP A 180 12.76 -19.33 1.07
C ASP A 180 13.94 -19.22 2.05
N ASN A 181 13.78 -18.37 3.06
CA ASN A 181 14.79 -18.23 4.11
C ASN A 181 14.89 -19.53 4.93
N LYS A 182 15.98 -20.27 4.74
CA LYS A 182 16.23 -21.56 5.41
C LYS A 182 16.28 -21.47 6.93
N ASN A 183 16.50 -20.29 7.49
CA ASN A 183 16.51 -20.06 8.93
C ASN A 183 15.15 -19.69 9.50
N LEU A 184 14.12 -19.55 8.65
CA LEU A 184 12.77 -19.21 9.06
C LEU A 184 12.06 -20.44 9.64
N ILE A 185 11.50 -20.29 10.83
CA ILE A 185 10.65 -21.30 11.45
C ILE A 185 9.21 -21.02 11.03
N ASN A 186 8.68 -21.86 10.13
CA ASN A 186 7.30 -21.80 9.61
C ASN A 186 6.57 -23.12 9.94
N THR A 187 6.22 -23.30 11.21
CA THR A 187 5.58 -24.54 11.68
C THR A 187 4.15 -24.75 11.18
N HIS A 188 3.49 -23.66 10.76
CA HIS A 188 2.11 -23.71 10.25
C HIS A 188 2.04 -23.86 8.73
N ALA A 189 3.17 -24.04 8.05
CA ALA A 189 3.27 -24.14 6.60
C ALA A 189 2.56 -22.98 5.86
N LEU A 190 2.71 -21.75 6.39
CA LEU A 190 2.11 -20.55 5.82
C LEU A 190 2.71 -20.25 4.45
N THR A 191 1.87 -19.80 3.52
CA THR A 191 2.27 -19.47 2.14
C THR A 191 2.34 -17.97 1.88
N LEU A 192 1.68 -17.18 2.72
CA LEU A 192 1.57 -15.70 2.64
C LEU A 192 1.08 -15.21 1.26
N GLN A 193 0.19 -15.96 0.64
CA GLN A 193 -0.38 -15.61 -0.65
C GLN A 193 -1.53 -14.61 -0.51
N ILE A 194 -1.77 -13.86 -1.59
CA ILE A 194 -2.82 -12.83 -1.68
C ILE A 194 -2.71 -11.84 -0.52
N MET A 195 -1.54 -11.20 -0.46
CA MET A 195 -1.23 -10.21 0.54
C MET A 195 -2.17 -9.00 0.46
N GLN A 196 -2.53 -8.45 1.63
CA GLN A 196 -3.39 -7.29 1.73
C GLN A 196 -2.65 -6.11 2.37
N CYS A 197 -2.00 -6.33 3.52
CA CYS A 197 -1.35 -5.28 4.28
C CYS A 197 -0.11 -5.81 5.01
N MET A 198 0.86 -4.92 5.23
CA MET A 198 2.03 -5.16 6.07
C MET A 198 2.26 -3.99 7.01
N LEU A 199 2.75 -4.28 8.21
CA LEU A 199 3.07 -3.30 9.24
C LEU A 199 4.25 -3.80 10.08
N GLU A 200 5.17 -2.91 10.45
CA GLU A 200 6.17 -3.17 11.49
C GLU A 200 5.72 -2.58 12.83
N ASP A 201 5.70 -3.37 13.89
CA ASP A 201 5.37 -2.90 15.22
C ASP A 201 6.56 -2.23 15.94
N LYS A 202 6.33 -1.75 17.16
CA LYS A 202 7.36 -1.08 17.96
C LYS A 202 8.52 -2.00 18.32
N GLN A 203 8.25 -3.28 18.44
CA GLN A 203 9.22 -4.33 18.79
C GLN A 203 10.04 -4.78 17.56
N GLY A 204 9.65 -4.40 16.35
CA GLY A 204 10.29 -4.79 15.10
C GLY A 204 9.72 -6.07 14.50
N ASN A 205 8.59 -6.56 15.03
CA ASN A 205 7.89 -7.66 14.37
C ASN A 205 7.20 -7.15 13.10
N ILE A 206 7.21 -7.96 12.06
CA ILE A 206 6.48 -7.67 10.83
C ILE A 206 5.14 -8.42 10.86
N TRP A 207 4.08 -7.67 10.72
CA TRP A 207 2.73 -8.17 10.67
C TRP A 207 2.23 -8.18 9.23
N PHE A 208 1.52 -9.23 8.88
CA PHE A 208 0.97 -9.45 7.54
C PHE A 208 -0.52 -9.76 7.65
N THR A 209 -1.32 -9.27 6.72
CA THR A 209 -2.66 -9.80 6.50
C THR A 209 -2.75 -10.43 5.13
N THR A 210 -3.41 -11.58 5.07
CA THR A 210 -3.63 -12.34 3.84
C THR A 210 -5.13 -12.63 3.66
N LYS A 211 -5.49 -13.12 2.51
CA LYS A 211 -6.87 -13.56 2.28
C LYS A 211 -7.17 -14.94 2.91
N LEU A 212 -6.15 -15.78 3.10
CA LEU A 212 -6.34 -17.20 3.42
C LEU A 212 -5.88 -17.59 4.83
N GLU A 213 -4.93 -16.84 5.40
CA GLU A 213 -4.20 -17.27 6.60
C GLU A 213 -4.45 -16.38 7.81
N GLY A 214 -5.28 -15.34 7.65
CA GLY A 214 -5.58 -14.40 8.72
C GLY A 214 -4.51 -13.35 8.91
N VAL A 215 -4.20 -13.05 10.16
CA VAL A 215 -3.13 -12.12 10.57
C VAL A 215 -1.89 -12.95 10.92
N CYS A 216 -0.77 -12.70 10.25
CA CYS A 216 0.49 -13.38 10.52
C CYS A 216 1.48 -12.41 11.16
N ARG A 217 2.34 -12.93 12.05
CA ARG A 217 3.41 -12.17 12.71
C ARG A 217 4.75 -12.88 12.54
N TYR A 218 5.74 -12.15 12.08
CA TYR A 218 7.13 -12.55 12.02
C TYR A 218 7.94 -11.79 13.07
N ASP A 219 8.65 -12.48 13.95
CA ASP A 219 9.42 -11.93 15.08
C ASP A 219 10.93 -11.84 14.81
N GLY A 220 11.36 -11.98 13.56
CA GLY A 220 12.77 -12.06 13.17
C GLY A 220 13.29 -13.49 13.03
N LYS A 221 12.59 -14.50 13.56
CA LYS A 221 13.00 -15.91 13.55
C LYS A 221 11.88 -16.85 13.11
N SER A 222 10.70 -16.65 13.64
CA SER A 222 9.53 -17.49 13.40
C SER A 222 8.36 -16.71 12.86
N ILE A 223 7.51 -17.38 12.08
CA ILE A 223 6.24 -16.84 11.63
C ILE A 223 5.10 -17.70 12.14
N ILE A 224 4.09 -17.04 12.71
CA ILE A 224 2.85 -17.64 13.20
C ILE A 224 1.65 -16.87 12.68
N ASN A 225 0.49 -17.51 12.65
CA ASN A 225 -0.75 -16.85 12.27
C ASN A 225 -1.81 -16.88 13.37
N TYR A 226 -2.69 -15.90 13.30
CA TYR A 226 -3.86 -15.73 14.14
C TYR A 226 -5.10 -15.68 13.24
N LYS A 227 -6.15 -16.38 13.67
CA LYS A 227 -7.46 -16.39 13.00
C LYS A 227 -8.52 -16.03 14.05
N PRO A 228 -8.67 -14.75 14.39
CA PRO A 228 -9.70 -14.33 15.34
C PRO A 228 -11.05 -14.82 14.88
N ASP A 229 -11.78 -15.53 15.75
CA ASP A 229 -13.09 -16.13 15.48
C ASP A 229 -13.13 -17.03 14.24
N GLY A 230 -11.96 -17.59 13.82
CA GLY A 230 -11.82 -18.40 12.63
C GLY A 230 -11.71 -17.62 11.32
N GLU A 231 -11.76 -16.31 11.37
CA GLU A 231 -11.66 -15.45 10.18
C GLU A 231 -10.27 -15.49 9.55
N THR A 232 -10.23 -15.53 8.22
CA THR A 232 -8.98 -15.62 7.47
C THR A 232 -8.67 -14.40 6.62
N TRP A 233 -9.65 -13.51 6.40
CA TRP A 233 -9.49 -12.38 5.50
C TRP A 233 -9.55 -11.04 6.21
N PHE A 234 -8.39 -10.42 6.31
CA PHE A 234 -8.22 -9.07 6.88
C PHE A 234 -7.60 -8.15 5.81
N ARG A 235 -8.19 -6.97 5.62
CA ARG A 235 -7.78 -6.01 4.58
C ARG A 235 -6.75 -4.99 5.06
N GLY A 236 -6.61 -4.80 6.37
CA GLY A 236 -5.73 -3.77 6.89
C GLY A 236 -5.21 -4.10 8.27
N LEU A 237 -4.15 -3.41 8.65
CA LEU A 237 -3.55 -3.41 9.98
C LEU A 237 -3.37 -1.97 10.43
N LEU A 238 -3.56 -1.74 11.70
CA LEU A 238 -3.31 -0.46 12.33
C LEU A 238 -2.60 -0.70 13.67
N ALA A 239 -1.51 0.03 13.89
CA ALA A 239 -0.92 0.13 15.21
C ALA A 239 -1.46 1.37 15.92
N ASP A 240 -2.04 1.21 17.09
CA ASP A 240 -2.48 2.33 17.91
C ASP A 240 -1.28 3.06 18.57
N LYS A 241 -1.57 4.19 19.25
CA LYS A 241 -0.53 4.96 19.96
C LYS A 241 0.19 4.17 21.06
N ASN A 242 -0.44 3.13 21.60
CA ASN A 242 0.12 2.28 22.64
C ASN A 242 0.96 1.13 22.03
N GLY A 243 0.80 0.86 20.74
CA GLY A 243 1.48 -0.21 19.99
C GLY A 243 0.68 -1.50 19.91
N ASN A 244 -0.61 -1.46 20.20
CA ASN A 244 -1.51 -2.57 19.91
C ASN A 244 -1.78 -2.63 18.39
N ILE A 245 -1.88 -3.85 17.86
CA ILE A 245 -2.19 -4.13 16.47
C ILE A 245 -3.64 -4.58 16.36
#